data_50b98e5451983c5a75dd4db099c62032
#
_entry.id   50b98e5451983c5a75dd4db099c62032
#
_cell.length_a   1.000
_cell.length_b   1.000
_cell.length_c   1.000
_cell.angle_alpha   90.00
_cell.angle_beta   90.00
_cell.angle_gamma   90.00
#
_symmetry.space_group_name_H-M   'P 1'
#
loop_
_entity.id
_entity.type
_entity.pdbx_description
1 polymer ?
#
loop_
_entity_poly.entity_id
_entity_poly.type
_entity_poly.pdbx_seq_one_letter_code
_entity_poly.pdbx_strand_id
1 'polypeptide(L)'
;MFGKTVVRDMINRSAENETDRRLFLKSAGVAGLGAVGGTALTGLGVSAASAAAPSDGAILNFALNLEYLEAEFYSHAAFGHGLDGSLTTGKGRRGGVVGGRKVHFENRKIRRIATEIAHDEVAHVKFLRSALGGAKVARPQIDLKHSFTAAAQAAGLIGKNQTFDPFANSANFLLAAFIFEDVGVTAYKGAAPLISNKTYLGAAAGILAVEAYHAGIVRDSLYDMGLRGAANKISNARDSLDGKRNDDQGARGKGGSANLVPTDKNSIAFGRSADRVLNVVYLNPKKVDRGGFYPRGVNGAISVSGGSK
;
A
#
# COMPACT_ATOMS: atom_id res chain seq x y z
N MET A 1 28.05 10.54 -18.48
CA MET A 1 28.10 10.70 -17.01
C MET A 1 27.90 12.18 -16.70
N PHE A 2 26.74 12.59 -16.24
CA PHE A 2 26.49 13.96 -15.81
C PHE A 2 27.16 14.16 -14.45
N GLY A 3 27.99 15.21 -14.31
CA GLY A 3 28.71 15.47 -13.06
C GLY A 3 27.73 15.79 -11.91
N LYS A 4 28.12 15.42 -10.67
CA LYS A 4 27.30 15.62 -9.44
C LYS A 4 26.81 17.06 -9.27
N THR A 5 27.51 18.06 -9.79
CA THR A 5 27.17 19.46 -9.77
C THR A 5 25.94 19.76 -10.65
N VAL A 6 25.85 19.18 -11.84
CA VAL A 6 24.73 19.39 -12.78
C VAL A 6 23.43 18.84 -12.22
N VAL A 7 23.48 17.65 -11.59
CA VAL A 7 22.30 17.04 -10.97
C VAL A 7 21.82 17.87 -9.79
N ARG A 8 22.72 18.39 -8.96
CA ARG A 8 22.39 19.28 -7.82
C ARG A 8 21.79 20.60 -8.29
N ASP A 9 22.32 21.18 -9.37
CA ASP A 9 21.81 22.45 -9.92
C ASP A 9 20.45 22.26 -10.61
N MET A 10 20.19 21.13 -11.25
CA MET A 10 18.86 20.76 -11.78
C MET A 10 17.83 20.60 -10.65
N ILE A 11 18.19 19.92 -9.55
CA ILE A 11 17.32 19.76 -8.38
C ILE A 11 17.04 21.11 -7.73
N ASN A 12 18.03 21.96 -7.55
CA ASN A 12 17.86 23.28 -6.96
C ASN A 12 16.99 24.19 -7.84
N ARG A 13 17.19 24.22 -9.16
CA ARG A 13 16.35 25.01 -10.08
C ARG A 13 14.90 24.54 -10.11
N SER A 14 14.62 23.25 -10.00
CA SER A 14 13.25 22.74 -9.90
C SER A 14 12.59 23.06 -8.55
N ALA A 15 13.39 23.30 -7.50
CA ALA A 15 12.89 23.67 -6.17
C ALA A 15 12.65 25.19 -6.01
N GLU A 16 13.31 26.04 -6.82
CA GLU A 16 13.28 27.49 -6.66
C GLU A 16 12.16 28.19 -7.44
N ASN A 17 11.50 27.53 -8.40
CA ASN A 17 10.46 28.16 -9.21
C ASN A 17 9.06 27.89 -8.64
N GLU A 18 8.54 28.83 -7.82
CA GLU A 18 7.17 28.77 -7.27
C GLU A 18 6.08 28.68 -8.35
N THR A 19 6.33 29.19 -9.55
CA THR A 19 5.38 29.18 -10.68
C THR A 19 5.24 27.76 -11.24
N ASP A 20 6.34 27.04 -11.39
CA ASP A 20 6.34 25.65 -11.87
C ASP A 20 5.73 24.69 -10.85
N ARG A 21 5.95 24.96 -9.54
CA ARG A 21 5.27 24.24 -8.46
C ARG A 21 3.77 24.43 -8.49
N ARG A 22 3.29 25.67 -8.72
CA ARG A 22 1.85 25.96 -8.84
C ARG A 22 1.23 25.36 -10.10
N LEU A 23 1.95 25.35 -11.22
CA LEU A 23 1.52 24.72 -12.47
C LEU A 23 1.51 23.20 -12.35
N PHE A 24 2.55 22.60 -11.77
CA PHE A 24 2.61 21.16 -11.51
C PHE A 24 1.49 20.71 -10.55
N LEU A 25 1.27 21.45 -9.46
CA LEU A 25 0.20 21.17 -8.51
C LEU A 25 -1.20 21.39 -9.12
N LYS A 26 -1.36 22.38 -10.02
CA LYS A 26 -2.62 22.60 -10.76
C LYS A 26 -2.86 21.48 -11.77
N SER A 27 -1.85 21.02 -12.49
CA SER A 27 -2.00 19.93 -13.46
C SER A 27 -2.21 18.57 -12.78
N ALA A 28 -1.61 18.34 -11.61
CA ALA A 28 -1.83 17.13 -10.79
C ALA A 28 -3.15 17.17 -9.99
N GLY A 29 -3.68 18.38 -9.69
CA GLY A 29 -4.87 18.58 -8.86
C GLY A 29 -6.19 18.60 -9.60
N VAL A 30 -6.21 18.73 -10.95
CA VAL A 30 -7.46 18.83 -11.72
C VAL A 30 -8.20 17.50 -11.89
N ALA A 31 -7.58 16.38 -11.53
CA ALA A 31 -8.25 15.07 -11.61
C ALA A 31 -8.95 14.62 -10.30
N GLY A 32 -8.99 15.43 -9.25
CA GLY A 32 -9.49 14.97 -7.96
C GLY A 32 -10.24 15.94 -7.04
N LEU A 33 -10.38 17.20 -7.41
CA LEU A 33 -11.17 18.14 -6.59
C LEU A 33 -12.28 18.75 -7.44
N GLY A 34 -13.49 18.22 -7.29
CA GLY A 34 -14.70 18.91 -7.71
C GLY A 34 -14.73 20.32 -7.07
N ALA A 35 -14.78 21.35 -7.91
CA ALA A 35 -14.91 22.72 -7.50
C ALA A 35 -16.16 22.87 -6.61
N VAL A 36 -15.99 23.18 -5.34
CA VAL A 36 -17.03 23.81 -4.54
C VAL A 36 -16.90 25.32 -4.79
N GLY A 37 -17.68 25.78 -5.74
CA GLY A 37 -17.90 27.22 -5.93
C GLY A 37 -18.53 27.79 -4.67
N GLY A 38 -17.86 28.79 -4.08
CA GLY A 38 -18.40 29.57 -3.00
C GLY A 38 -19.60 30.39 -3.46
N THR A 39 -20.79 29.99 -3.05
CA THR A 39 -21.90 30.90 -2.88
C THR A 39 -22.07 31.15 -1.39
N ALA A 40 -21.92 32.40 -1.00
CA ALA A 40 -22.20 32.86 0.34
C ALA A 40 -23.66 32.56 0.68
N LEU A 41 -23.90 31.64 1.60
CA LEU A 41 -25.14 31.50 2.34
C LEU A 41 -24.90 32.02 3.75
N THR A 42 -25.25 33.28 3.95
CA THR A 42 -25.46 33.86 5.29
C THR A 42 -26.71 33.24 5.89
N GLY A 43 -26.55 32.60 7.04
CA GLY A 43 -27.70 32.27 7.92
C GLY A 43 -27.87 30.78 8.19
N LEU A 44 -27.36 30.40 9.30
CA LEU A 44 -27.68 29.35 10.28
C LEU A 44 -26.41 28.58 10.65
N GLY A 45 -25.92 28.87 11.84
CA GLY A 45 -24.70 28.34 12.42
C GLY A 45 -24.73 26.80 12.61
N VAL A 46 -24.22 26.10 11.64
CA VAL A 46 -23.69 24.76 11.80
C VAL A 46 -22.24 24.83 11.31
N SER A 47 -21.33 25.06 12.23
CA SER A 47 -19.90 24.83 11.97
C SER A 47 -19.74 23.37 11.62
N ALA A 48 -19.65 23.06 10.34
CA ALA A 48 -19.06 21.81 9.91
C ALA A 48 -17.62 21.86 10.41
N ALA A 49 -17.32 21.16 11.49
CA ALA A 49 -15.95 20.99 11.95
C ALA A 49 -15.20 20.32 10.81
N SER A 50 -14.45 21.09 10.04
CA SER A 50 -13.49 20.55 9.08
C SER A 50 -12.52 19.70 9.89
N ALA A 51 -12.59 18.38 9.72
CA ALA A 51 -11.64 17.49 10.37
C ALA A 51 -10.25 17.95 9.98
N ALA A 52 -9.42 18.30 10.97
CA ALA A 52 -8.05 18.74 10.71
C ALA A 52 -7.31 17.65 9.92
N ALA A 53 -6.50 18.07 8.95
CA ALA A 53 -5.68 17.13 8.20
C ALA A 53 -4.80 16.29 9.16
N PRO A 54 -4.59 15.00 8.89
CA PRO A 54 -3.77 14.16 9.75
C PRO A 54 -2.34 14.69 9.82
N SER A 55 -1.73 14.63 11.01
CA SER A 55 -0.32 15.00 11.16
C SER A 55 0.61 14.06 10.41
N ASP A 56 1.80 14.53 10.02
CA ASP A 56 2.84 13.69 9.41
C ASP A 56 3.12 12.43 10.24
N GLY A 57 3.19 12.56 11.58
CA GLY A 57 3.35 11.42 12.48
C GLY A 57 2.19 10.41 12.42
N ALA A 58 0.96 10.85 12.21
CA ALA A 58 -0.18 9.96 12.01
C ALA A 58 -0.08 9.21 10.67
N ILE A 59 0.32 9.90 9.60
CA ILE A 59 0.51 9.34 8.26
C ILE A 59 1.64 8.30 8.27
N LEU A 60 2.80 8.63 8.85
CA LEU A 60 3.93 7.72 8.93
C LEU A 60 3.63 6.50 9.82
N ASN A 61 2.86 6.64 10.89
CA ASN A 61 2.41 5.51 11.69
C ASN A 61 1.40 4.63 10.94
N PHE A 62 0.56 5.22 10.12
CA PHE A 62 -0.32 4.45 9.23
C PHE A 62 0.52 3.63 8.24
N ALA A 63 1.49 4.24 7.55
CA ALA A 63 2.43 3.53 6.68
C ALA A 63 3.16 2.41 7.44
N LEU A 64 3.67 2.68 8.65
CA LEU A 64 4.37 1.68 9.46
C LEU A 64 3.51 0.43 9.77
N ASN A 65 2.19 0.56 9.90
CA ASN A 65 1.34 -0.64 10.05
C ASN A 65 1.33 -1.48 8.76
N LEU A 66 1.31 -0.86 7.57
CA LEU A 66 1.34 -1.57 6.29
C LEU A 66 2.69 -2.26 6.11
N GLU A 67 3.78 -1.55 6.35
CA GLU A 67 5.14 -2.13 6.30
C GLU A 67 5.34 -3.31 7.27
N TYR A 68 4.70 -3.28 8.44
CA TYR A 68 4.72 -4.45 9.33
C TYR A 68 4.06 -5.67 8.70
N LEU A 69 2.97 -5.49 7.95
CA LEU A 69 2.28 -6.60 7.29
C LEU A 69 3.14 -7.20 6.18
N GLU A 70 3.71 -6.35 5.34
CA GLU A 70 4.56 -6.75 4.21
C GLU A 70 5.86 -7.37 4.70
N ALA A 71 6.57 -6.72 5.64
CA ALA A 71 7.79 -7.26 6.22
C ALA A 71 7.59 -8.62 6.91
N GLU A 72 6.47 -8.83 7.62
CA GLU A 72 6.16 -10.14 8.22
C GLU A 72 5.87 -11.19 7.14
N PHE A 73 5.08 -10.85 6.12
CA PHE A 73 4.78 -11.77 5.02
C PHE A 73 6.03 -12.21 4.28
N TYR A 74 6.83 -11.24 3.80
CA TYR A 74 8.03 -11.53 3.00
C TYR A 74 9.14 -12.18 3.83
N SER A 75 9.37 -11.76 5.08
CA SER A 75 10.37 -12.39 5.95
C SER A 75 10.02 -13.85 6.24
N HIS A 76 8.76 -14.15 6.53
CA HIS A 76 8.32 -15.53 6.68
C HIS A 76 8.53 -16.34 5.40
N ALA A 77 8.14 -15.79 4.24
CA ALA A 77 8.26 -16.47 2.96
C ALA A 77 9.74 -16.76 2.59
N ALA A 78 10.62 -15.78 2.75
CA ALA A 78 12.02 -15.87 2.34
C ALA A 78 12.88 -16.62 3.37
N PHE A 79 12.71 -16.35 4.66
CA PHE A 79 13.61 -16.78 5.72
C PHE A 79 13.00 -17.81 6.67
N GLY A 80 11.66 -17.90 6.76
CA GLY A 80 10.93 -18.79 7.64
C GLY A 80 10.67 -18.24 9.05
N HIS A 81 10.95 -16.96 9.27
CA HIS A 81 10.68 -16.23 10.51
C HIS A 81 10.23 -14.80 10.21
N GLY A 82 9.51 -14.19 11.12
CA GLY A 82 9.07 -12.81 11.01
C GLY A 82 10.13 -11.82 11.50
N LEU A 83 9.69 -10.59 11.75
CA LEU A 83 10.51 -9.50 12.25
C LEU A 83 11.13 -9.80 13.64
N ASP A 84 12.34 -9.31 13.84
CA ASP A 84 12.97 -9.31 15.18
C ASP A 84 12.09 -8.58 16.20
N GLY A 85 12.06 -9.10 17.44
CA GLY A 85 11.25 -8.55 18.52
C GLY A 85 11.50 -7.07 18.81
N SER A 86 12.73 -6.58 18.61
CA SER A 86 13.10 -5.17 18.79
C SER A 86 12.42 -4.25 17.79
N LEU A 87 12.09 -4.74 16.62
CA LEU A 87 11.38 -4.01 15.56
C LEU A 87 9.85 -3.96 15.76
N THR A 88 9.30 -4.69 16.74
CA THR A 88 7.85 -4.83 16.92
C THR A 88 7.25 -4.04 18.07
N THR A 89 8.09 -3.36 18.86
CA THR A 89 7.69 -2.53 20.02
C THR A 89 7.22 -1.14 19.60
N GLY A 90 6.42 -0.47 20.43
CA GLY A 90 5.94 0.90 20.21
C GLY A 90 4.68 1.21 20.98
N LYS A 91 4.01 2.30 20.62
CA LYS A 91 2.72 2.71 21.20
C LYS A 91 1.58 1.83 20.69
N GLY A 92 0.54 1.67 21.47
CA GLY A 92 -0.61 0.84 21.15
C GLY A 92 -0.42 -0.62 21.53
N ARG A 93 -1.21 -1.50 20.93
CA ARG A 93 -1.22 -2.93 21.26
C ARG A 93 -0.24 -3.70 20.38
N ARG A 94 0.82 -4.22 20.97
CA ARG A 94 1.68 -5.18 20.30
C ARG A 94 0.93 -6.51 20.11
N GLY A 95 0.86 -7.03 18.86
CA GLY A 95 0.23 -8.31 18.52
C GLY A 95 1.22 -9.33 18.00
N GLY A 96 0.77 -10.58 17.93
CA GLY A 96 1.47 -11.68 17.26
C GLY A 96 1.15 -11.74 15.76
N VAL A 97 1.76 -12.71 15.08
CA VAL A 97 1.45 -13.09 13.70
C VAL A 97 0.83 -14.49 13.70
N VAL A 98 -0.29 -14.65 13.02
CA VAL A 98 -0.95 -15.92 12.83
C VAL A 98 -0.57 -16.47 11.45
N GLY A 99 -0.01 -17.65 11.39
CA GLY A 99 0.53 -18.23 10.16
C GLY A 99 1.96 -17.73 9.88
N GLY A 100 2.38 -17.90 8.64
CA GLY A 100 3.74 -17.60 8.22
C GLY A 100 4.68 -18.80 8.31
N ARG A 101 5.34 -19.11 7.22
CA ARG A 101 6.39 -20.14 7.14
C ARG A 101 7.24 -19.91 5.90
N LYS A 102 8.38 -20.57 5.84
CA LYS A 102 9.24 -20.51 4.65
C LYS A 102 8.56 -21.14 3.46
N VAL A 103 8.62 -20.44 2.32
CA VAL A 103 8.17 -20.98 1.03
C VAL A 103 9.23 -21.93 0.46
N HIS A 104 8.79 -23.04 -0.02
CA HIS A 104 9.62 -23.89 -0.88
C HIS A 104 9.48 -23.39 -2.32
N PHE A 105 10.40 -22.50 -2.72
CA PHE A 105 10.40 -21.94 -4.07
C PHE A 105 10.95 -22.91 -5.09
N GLU A 106 10.13 -23.35 -6.02
CA GLU A 106 10.54 -24.17 -7.16
C GLU A 106 11.30 -23.32 -8.19
N ASN A 107 10.98 -22.03 -8.27
CA ASN A 107 11.60 -21.09 -9.17
C ASN A 107 12.67 -20.26 -8.46
N ARG A 108 13.94 -20.42 -8.91
CA ARG A 108 15.08 -19.70 -8.32
C ARG A 108 14.99 -18.17 -8.48
N LYS A 109 14.41 -17.66 -9.60
CA LYS A 109 14.20 -16.21 -9.83
C LYS A 109 13.24 -15.69 -8.78
N ILE A 110 12.08 -16.36 -8.57
CA ILE A 110 11.08 -15.94 -7.59
C ILE A 110 11.63 -15.97 -6.16
N ARG A 111 12.44 -16.97 -5.82
CA ARG A 111 13.12 -17.00 -4.52
C ARG A 111 14.01 -15.78 -4.29
N ARG A 112 14.78 -15.36 -5.32
CA ARG A 112 15.65 -14.18 -5.21
C ARG A 112 14.85 -12.90 -5.07
N ILE A 113 13.78 -12.74 -5.86
CA ILE A 113 12.84 -11.63 -5.76
C ILE A 113 12.24 -11.57 -4.35
N ALA A 114 11.72 -12.68 -3.83
CA ALA A 114 11.16 -12.72 -2.48
C ALA A 114 12.19 -12.34 -1.39
N THR A 115 13.46 -12.72 -1.58
CA THR A 115 14.54 -12.37 -0.64
C THR A 115 14.89 -10.89 -0.71
N GLU A 116 14.94 -10.30 -1.90
CA GLU A 116 15.20 -8.87 -2.11
C GLU A 116 14.09 -8.03 -1.48
N ILE A 117 12.83 -8.28 -1.83
CA ILE A 117 11.69 -7.58 -1.26
C ILE A 117 11.65 -7.72 0.27
N ALA A 118 11.91 -8.92 0.82
CA ALA A 118 11.97 -9.11 2.27
C ALA A 118 13.01 -8.22 2.97
N HIS A 119 14.16 -7.95 2.34
CA HIS A 119 15.16 -7.04 2.88
C HIS A 119 14.71 -5.58 2.81
N ASP A 120 14.07 -5.19 1.71
CA ASP A 120 13.57 -3.84 1.50
C ASP A 120 12.47 -3.51 2.51
N GLU A 121 11.47 -4.40 2.70
CA GLU A 121 10.39 -4.21 3.67
C GLU A 121 10.89 -4.11 5.12
N VAL A 122 11.88 -4.94 5.49
CA VAL A 122 12.54 -4.81 6.81
C VAL A 122 13.27 -3.47 6.94
N ALA A 123 13.86 -2.97 5.85
CA ALA A 123 14.53 -1.66 5.84
C ALA A 123 13.51 -0.51 5.94
N HIS A 124 12.36 -0.59 5.27
CA HIS A 124 11.24 0.36 5.39
C HIS A 124 10.73 0.44 6.83
N VAL A 125 10.49 -0.71 7.47
CA VAL A 125 10.12 -0.77 8.91
C VAL A 125 11.16 -0.07 9.77
N LYS A 126 12.45 -0.36 9.60
CA LYS A 126 13.54 0.27 10.37
C LYS A 126 13.58 1.79 10.16
N PHE A 127 13.45 2.23 8.91
CA PHE A 127 13.45 3.64 8.55
C PHE A 127 12.29 4.40 9.20
N LEU A 128 11.04 3.93 9.01
CA LEU A 128 9.86 4.57 9.59
C LEU A 128 9.90 4.59 11.11
N ARG A 129 10.35 3.51 11.73
CA ARG A 129 10.54 3.44 13.20
C ARG A 129 11.57 4.44 13.68
N SER A 130 12.66 4.65 12.94
CA SER A 130 13.68 5.65 13.23
C SER A 130 13.13 7.07 13.10
N ALA A 131 12.44 7.37 11.99
CA ALA A 131 11.84 8.67 11.74
C ALA A 131 10.79 9.07 12.80
N LEU A 132 10.00 8.10 13.26
CA LEU A 132 8.96 8.30 14.29
C LEU A 132 9.51 8.35 15.70
N GLY A 133 10.71 7.82 15.97
CA GLY A 133 11.32 7.81 17.30
C GLY A 133 10.39 7.22 18.37
N GLY A 134 10.15 7.96 19.44
CA GLY A 134 9.25 7.56 20.54
C GLY A 134 7.76 7.57 20.19
N ALA A 135 7.38 8.14 19.03
CA ALA A 135 5.99 8.17 18.56
C ALA A 135 5.59 6.94 17.74
N LYS A 136 6.55 6.07 17.37
CA LYS A 136 6.27 4.85 16.59
C LYS A 136 5.25 3.94 17.24
N VAL A 137 4.34 3.40 16.45
CA VAL A 137 3.38 2.39 16.91
C VAL A 137 4.02 0.99 16.97
N ALA A 138 3.48 0.15 17.86
CA ALA A 138 3.83 -1.26 17.91
C ALA A 138 3.23 -2.00 16.69
N ARG A 139 3.86 -3.11 16.28
CA ARG A 139 3.27 -4.02 15.29
C ARG A 139 1.92 -4.54 15.82
N PRO A 140 0.81 -4.33 15.08
CA PRO A 140 -0.48 -4.88 15.45
C PRO A 140 -0.53 -6.40 15.32
N GLN A 141 -1.63 -7.03 15.71
CA GLN A 141 -1.85 -8.44 15.37
C GLN A 141 -2.08 -8.58 13.88
N ILE A 142 -1.36 -9.49 13.26
CA ILE A 142 -1.40 -9.79 11.83
C ILE A 142 -1.87 -11.22 11.61
N ASP A 143 -2.74 -11.44 10.63
CA ASP A 143 -3.19 -12.76 10.20
C ASP A 143 -2.75 -13.04 8.76
N LEU A 144 -1.74 -13.90 8.61
CA LEU A 144 -1.22 -14.37 7.32
C LEU A 144 -1.78 -15.76 6.92
N LYS A 145 -2.81 -16.24 7.60
CA LYS A 145 -3.42 -17.55 7.35
C LYS A 145 -4.86 -17.44 6.88
N HIS A 146 -5.74 -17.00 7.77
CA HIS A 146 -7.17 -16.98 7.49
C HIS A 146 -7.53 -15.83 6.54
N SER A 147 -6.82 -14.71 6.62
CA SER A 147 -7.06 -13.54 5.77
C SER A 147 -6.73 -13.80 4.30
N PHE A 148 -5.67 -14.53 3.98
CA PHE A 148 -5.39 -14.93 2.61
C PHE A 148 -6.43 -15.90 2.07
N THR A 149 -6.94 -16.82 2.89
CA THR A 149 -8.05 -17.69 2.51
C THR A 149 -9.31 -16.88 2.21
N ALA A 150 -9.67 -15.92 3.07
CA ALA A 150 -10.82 -15.05 2.87
C ALA A 150 -10.67 -14.18 1.60
N ALA A 151 -9.49 -13.61 1.37
CA ALA A 151 -9.20 -12.82 0.17
C ALA A 151 -9.30 -13.67 -1.12
N ALA A 152 -8.75 -14.90 -1.11
CA ALA A 152 -8.80 -15.80 -2.25
C ALA A 152 -10.22 -16.30 -2.55
N GLN A 153 -11.04 -16.54 -1.51
CA GLN A 153 -12.46 -16.86 -1.66
C GLN A 153 -13.25 -15.66 -2.21
N ALA A 154 -13.03 -14.47 -1.69
CA ALA A 154 -13.65 -13.23 -2.18
C ALA A 154 -13.31 -12.95 -3.65
N ALA A 155 -12.07 -13.22 -4.05
CA ALA A 155 -11.61 -13.10 -5.43
C ALA A 155 -12.12 -14.26 -6.34
N GLY A 156 -12.77 -15.29 -5.80
CA GLY A 156 -13.19 -16.45 -6.57
C GLY A 156 -12.02 -17.25 -7.17
N LEU A 157 -10.88 -17.25 -6.47
CA LEU A 157 -9.73 -18.09 -6.80
C LEU A 157 -9.91 -19.51 -6.28
N ILE A 158 -10.60 -19.66 -5.16
CA ILE A 158 -10.92 -20.91 -4.51
C ILE A 158 -12.40 -20.95 -4.09
N GLY A 159 -12.94 -22.14 -3.90
CA GLY A 159 -14.30 -22.35 -3.40
C GLY A 159 -14.42 -22.03 -1.89
N LYS A 160 -15.66 -21.86 -1.41
CA LYS A 160 -15.97 -21.46 -0.02
C LYS A 160 -15.41 -22.40 1.05
N ASN A 161 -15.25 -23.69 0.72
CA ASN A 161 -14.76 -24.72 1.65
C ASN A 161 -13.27 -25.06 1.44
N GLN A 162 -12.57 -24.28 0.60
CA GLN A 162 -11.16 -24.48 0.33
C GLN A 162 -10.32 -23.45 1.10
N THR A 163 -9.08 -23.80 1.38
CA THR A 163 -8.09 -22.92 2.00
C THR A 163 -7.05 -22.51 0.98
N PHE A 164 -6.59 -21.27 1.06
CA PHE A 164 -5.47 -20.75 0.29
C PHE A 164 -4.25 -20.61 1.21
N ASP A 165 -3.17 -21.29 0.86
CA ASP A 165 -1.91 -21.16 1.57
C ASP A 165 -0.93 -20.33 0.73
N PRO A 166 -0.62 -19.08 1.12
CA PRO A 166 0.28 -18.19 0.40
C PRO A 166 1.73 -18.67 0.43
N PHE A 167 2.06 -19.61 1.33
CA PHE A 167 3.41 -20.14 1.51
C PHE A 167 3.60 -21.53 0.89
N ALA A 168 2.65 -22.01 0.10
CA ALA A 168 2.69 -23.36 -0.45
C ALA A 168 3.74 -23.54 -1.54
N ASN A 169 3.85 -22.54 -2.45
CA ASN A 169 4.70 -22.58 -3.64
C ASN A 169 4.91 -21.18 -4.21
N SER A 170 5.71 -21.06 -5.28
CA SER A 170 6.04 -19.81 -5.93
C SER A 170 4.81 -19.08 -6.51
N ALA A 171 3.85 -19.81 -7.07
CA ALA A 171 2.64 -19.22 -7.65
C ALA A 171 1.73 -18.60 -6.57
N ASN A 172 1.49 -19.33 -5.50
CA ASN A 172 0.67 -18.84 -4.39
C ASN A 172 1.32 -17.65 -3.69
N PHE A 173 2.66 -17.67 -3.52
CA PHE A 173 3.41 -16.54 -2.99
C PHE A 173 3.22 -15.28 -3.84
N LEU A 174 3.36 -15.37 -5.16
CA LEU A 174 3.18 -14.22 -6.06
C LEU A 174 1.76 -13.69 -6.05
N LEU A 175 0.75 -14.55 -6.01
CA LEU A 175 -0.65 -14.13 -5.89
C LEU A 175 -0.92 -13.42 -4.57
N ALA A 176 -0.30 -13.87 -3.48
CA ALA A 176 -0.37 -13.22 -2.17
C ALA A 176 0.37 -11.87 -2.17
N ALA A 177 1.58 -11.81 -2.73
CA ALA A 177 2.35 -10.59 -2.91
C ALA A 177 1.54 -9.54 -3.70
N PHE A 178 0.88 -9.93 -4.78
CA PHE A 178 0.05 -9.05 -5.59
C PHE A 178 -1.11 -8.40 -4.82
N ILE A 179 -1.57 -9.01 -3.71
CA ILE A 179 -2.59 -8.39 -2.85
C ILE A 179 -2.03 -7.13 -2.17
N PHE A 180 -0.75 -7.10 -1.83
CA PHE A 180 -0.14 -6.04 -1.04
C PHE A 180 0.53 -4.96 -1.90
N GLU A 181 1.43 -5.31 -2.80
CA GLU A 181 2.29 -4.38 -3.53
C GLU A 181 1.53 -3.26 -4.25
N ASP A 182 0.48 -3.59 -5.01
CA ASP A 182 -0.34 -2.57 -5.66
C ASP A 182 -1.02 -1.63 -4.65
N VAL A 183 -1.36 -2.15 -3.47
CA VAL A 183 -1.97 -1.37 -2.40
C VAL A 183 -0.94 -0.47 -1.75
N GLY A 184 0.29 -0.95 -1.54
CA GLY A 184 1.43 -0.17 -1.05
C GLY A 184 1.69 1.05 -1.95
N VAL A 185 1.82 0.84 -3.26
CA VAL A 185 1.96 1.92 -4.26
C VAL A 185 0.84 2.96 -4.12
N THR A 186 -0.42 2.51 -4.10
CA THR A 186 -1.57 3.44 -4.05
C THR A 186 -1.71 4.13 -2.71
N ALA A 187 -1.30 3.48 -1.61
CA ALA A 187 -1.30 4.04 -0.26
C ALA A 187 -0.28 5.17 -0.13
N TYR A 188 0.98 4.93 -0.52
CA TYR A 188 2.02 5.97 -0.50
C TYR A 188 1.70 7.13 -1.42
N LYS A 189 1.22 6.85 -2.65
CA LYS A 189 0.80 7.88 -3.59
C LYS A 189 -0.35 8.73 -3.05
N GLY A 190 -1.33 8.11 -2.41
CA GLY A 190 -2.48 8.82 -1.81
C GLY A 190 -2.10 9.63 -0.57
N ALA A 191 -1.11 9.17 0.20
CA ALA A 191 -0.62 9.84 1.40
C ALA A 191 0.32 11.02 1.09
N ALA A 192 1.07 10.96 -0.01
CA ALA A 192 2.10 11.95 -0.35
C ALA A 192 1.61 13.41 -0.32
N PRO A 193 0.45 13.78 -0.89
CA PRO A 193 -0.04 15.17 -0.83
C PRO A 193 -0.35 15.69 0.58
N LEU A 194 -0.51 14.78 1.55
CA LEU A 194 -0.88 15.12 2.93
C LEU A 194 0.35 15.36 3.81
N ILE A 195 1.57 14.95 3.36
CA ILE A 195 2.81 15.11 4.10
C ILE A 195 3.32 16.55 3.97
N SER A 196 3.41 17.24 5.10
CA SER A 196 3.84 18.63 5.17
C SER A 196 5.37 18.78 5.21
N ASN A 197 6.06 17.90 5.93
CA ASN A 197 7.51 17.90 6.05
C ASN A 197 8.18 17.37 4.78
N LYS A 198 9.01 18.19 4.15
CA LYS A 198 9.65 17.86 2.87
C LYS A 198 10.65 16.70 2.94
N THR A 199 11.31 16.52 4.08
CA THR A 199 12.21 15.38 4.31
C THR A 199 11.40 14.07 4.36
N TYR A 200 10.26 14.07 5.06
CA TYR A 200 9.38 12.91 5.10
C TYR A 200 8.71 12.65 3.75
N LEU A 201 8.30 13.72 3.05
CA LEU A 201 7.76 13.59 1.70
C LEU A 201 8.79 12.98 0.72
N GLY A 202 10.05 13.45 0.78
CA GLY A 202 11.14 12.88 -0.03
C GLY A 202 11.38 11.40 0.25
N ALA A 203 11.36 11.02 1.53
CA ALA A 203 11.49 9.61 1.93
C ALA A 203 10.29 8.77 1.50
N ALA A 204 9.07 9.25 1.69
CA ALA A 204 7.84 8.57 1.27
C ALA A 204 7.78 8.40 -0.26
N ALA A 205 8.27 9.37 -1.03
CA ALA A 205 8.40 9.26 -2.48
C ALA A 205 9.44 8.20 -2.88
N GLY A 206 10.53 8.05 -2.10
CA GLY A 206 11.51 6.99 -2.28
C GLY A 206 10.92 5.61 -2.05
N ILE A 207 10.20 5.41 -0.94
CA ILE A 207 9.51 4.15 -0.64
C ILE A 207 8.45 3.86 -1.72
N LEU A 208 7.63 4.85 -2.11
CA LEU A 208 6.68 4.70 -3.22
C LEU A 208 7.34 4.16 -4.49
N ALA A 209 8.54 4.64 -4.82
CA ALA A 209 9.26 4.15 -6.01
C ALA A 209 9.69 2.69 -5.84
N VAL A 210 10.14 2.27 -4.66
CA VAL A 210 10.50 0.87 -4.36
C VAL A 210 9.26 -0.02 -4.42
N GLU A 211 8.15 0.38 -3.81
CA GLU A 211 6.85 -0.30 -3.90
C GLU A 211 6.41 -0.50 -5.37
N ALA A 212 6.58 0.53 -6.21
CA ALA A 212 6.23 0.44 -7.62
C ALA A 212 7.14 -0.55 -8.39
N TYR A 213 8.43 -0.66 -8.03
CA TYR A 213 9.32 -1.69 -8.57
C TYR A 213 8.91 -3.08 -8.11
N HIS A 214 8.57 -3.27 -6.84
CA HIS A 214 8.08 -4.54 -6.30
C HIS A 214 6.80 -4.97 -7.02
N ALA A 215 5.80 -4.08 -7.09
CA ALA A 215 4.55 -4.33 -7.81
C ALA A 215 4.79 -4.70 -9.27
N GLY A 216 5.67 -3.99 -9.96
CA GLY A 216 6.04 -4.26 -11.35
C GLY A 216 6.66 -5.65 -11.54
N ILE A 217 7.60 -6.02 -10.66
CA ILE A 217 8.29 -7.34 -10.69
C ILE A 217 7.30 -8.47 -10.39
N VAL A 218 6.40 -8.29 -9.42
CA VAL A 218 5.36 -9.28 -9.08
C VAL A 218 4.39 -9.44 -10.24
N ARG A 219 3.95 -8.35 -10.87
CA ARG A 219 3.05 -8.36 -12.05
C ARG A 219 3.69 -9.05 -13.26
N ASP A 220 4.95 -8.74 -13.54
CA ASP A 220 5.73 -9.37 -14.60
C ASP A 220 5.83 -10.89 -14.38
N SER A 221 6.19 -11.29 -13.17
CA SER A 221 6.28 -12.70 -12.79
C SER A 221 4.94 -13.45 -12.93
N LEU A 222 3.83 -12.82 -12.53
CA LEU A 222 2.48 -13.39 -12.69
C LEU A 222 2.08 -13.47 -14.16
N TYR A 223 2.48 -12.49 -14.97
CA TYR A 223 2.23 -12.48 -16.40
C TYR A 223 2.97 -13.63 -17.09
N ASP A 224 4.27 -13.79 -16.81
CA ASP A 224 5.13 -14.85 -17.35
C ASP A 224 4.63 -16.25 -16.97
N MET A 225 4.15 -16.42 -15.74
CA MET A 225 3.61 -17.68 -15.27
C MET A 225 2.17 -17.98 -15.77
N GLY A 226 1.58 -17.12 -16.59
CA GLY A 226 0.22 -17.29 -17.11
C GLY A 226 -0.88 -17.04 -16.07
N LEU A 227 -0.56 -16.45 -14.90
CA LEU A 227 -1.48 -16.21 -13.79
C LEU A 227 -2.28 -14.91 -13.90
N ARG A 228 -2.28 -14.29 -15.08
CA ARG A 228 -2.99 -13.03 -15.39
C ARG A 228 -4.45 -13.05 -15.02
N GLY A 229 -5.14 -14.18 -15.26
CA GLY A 229 -6.56 -14.33 -14.91
C GLY A 229 -6.79 -14.29 -13.39
N ALA A 230 -5.91 -14.91 -12.62
CA ALA A 230 -5.97 -14.87 -11.15
C ALA A 230 -5.67 -13.46 -10.62
N ALA A 231 -4.66 -12.78 -11.17
CA ALA A 231 -4.34 -11.39 -10.83
C ALA A 231 -5.53 -10.45 -11.11
N ASN A 232 -6.24 -10.60 -12.25
CA ASN A 232 -7.42 -9.80 -12.55
C ASN A 232 -8.58 -10.06 -11.56
N LYS A 233 -8.76 -11.30 -11.11
CA LYS A 233 -9.76 -11.63 -10.08
C LYS A 233 -9.43 -10.98 -8.74
N ILE A 234 -8.16 -10.96 -8.33
CA ILE A 234 -7.70 -10.29 -7.11
C ILE A 234 -7.94 -8.78 -7.21
N SER A 235 -7.56 -8.17 -8.32
CA SER A 235 -7.78 -6.74 -8.58
C SER A 235 -9.26 -6.36 -8.47
N ASN A 236 -10.14 -7.11 -9.15
CA ASN A 236 -11.59 -6.88 -9.08
C ASN A 236 -12.14 -7.03 -7.64
N ALA A 237 -11.59 -7.97 -6.88
CA ALA A 237 -12.00 -8.15 -5.48
C ALA A 237 -11.58 -6.95 -4.61
N ARG A 238 -10.37 -6.40 -4.82
CA ARG A 238 -9.92 -5.18 -4.13
C ARG A 238 -10.79 -3.99 -4.47
N ASP A 239 -11.10 -3.76 -5.76
CA ASP A 239 -12.02 -2.70 -6.21
C ASP A 239 -13.41 -2.82 -5.54
N SER A 240 -13.91 -4.04 -5.33
CA SER A 240 -15.21 -4.24 -4.68
C SER A 240 -15.23 -3.85 -3.20
N LEU A 241 -14.08 -3.75 -2.57
CA LEU A 241 -13.95 -3.40 -1.15
C LEU A 241 -13.89 -1.90 -0.91
N ASP A 242 -13.34 -1.11 -1.84
CA ASP A 242 -12.97 0.27 -1.58
C ASP A 242 -13.74 1.32 -2.41
N GLY A 243 -14.80 0.93 -3.08
CA GLY A 243 -15.76 1.84 -3.71
C GLY A 243 -15.90 1.67 -5.22
N LYS A 244 -16.50 2.68 -5.88
CA LYS A 244 -16.84 2.62 -7.31
C LYS A 244 -15.71 3.04 -8.27
N ARG A 245 -14.57 3.46 -7.75
CA ARG A 245 -13.45 3.92 -8.58
C ARG A 245 -12.70 2.70 -9.10
N ASN A 246 -12.44 2.67 -10.40
CA ASN A 246 -11.59 1.64 -11.01
C ASN A 246 -10.12 2.11 -10.95
N ASP A 247 -9.55 2.10 -9.77
CA ASP A 247 -8.14 2.40 -9.49
C ASP A 247 -7.34 1.15 -9.06
N ASP A 248 -7.90 -0.01 -9.29
CA ASP A 248 -7.23 -1.30 -9.21
C ASP A 248 -7.34 -2.03 -10.55
N GLN A 249 -6.22 -2.45 -11.09
CA GLN A 249 -6.16 -3.08 -12.41
C GLN A 249 -5.36 -4.37 -12.34
N GLY A 250 -5.87 -5.43 -12.97
CA GLY A 250 -5.16 -6.70 -13.08
C GLY A 250 -3.92 -6.62 -14.00
N ALA A 251 -3.20 -7.72 -14.10
CA ALA A 251 -2.00 -7.83 -14.93
C ALA A 251 -2.30 -8.04 -16.43
N ARG A 252 -3.58 -8.24 -16.81
CA ARG A 252 -4.03 -8.37 -18.19
C ARG A 252 -4.84 -7.14 -18.59
N GLY A 253 -4.34 -6.41 -19.58
CA GLY A 253 -4.99 -5.26 -20.18
C GLY A 253 -6.01 -5.63 -21.28
N LYS A 254 -6.54 -4.60 -21.93
CA LYS A 254 -7.50 -4.74 -23.03
C LYS A 254 -6.89 -5.53 -24.20
N GLY A 255 -7.71 -6.37 -24.84
CA GLY A 255 -7.25 -7.19 -25.97
C GLY A 255 -6.21 -8.25 -25.61
N GLY A 256 -5.95 -8.50 -24.32
CA GLY A 256 -4.96 -9.49 -23.89
C GLY A 256 -3.54 -8.94 -23.75
N SER A 257 -3.34 -7.64 -23.94
CA SER A 257 -2.05 -6.97 -23.71
C SER A 257 -1.59 -7.10 -22.25
N ALA A 258 -0.32 -6.86 -22.00
CA ALA A 258 0.19 -6.72 -20.63
C ALA A 258 -0.31 -5.43 -19.99
N ASN A 259 -0.49 -5.45 -18.66
CA ASN A 259 -0.73 -4.30 -17.81
C ASN A 259 0.16 -4.41 -16.57
N LEU A 260 1.45 -4.21 -16.77
CA LEU A 260 2.47 -4.38 -15.73
C LEU A 260 2.66 -3.09 -14.92
N VAL A 261 2.27 -1.96 -15.48
CA VAL A 261 2.34 -0.64 -14.86
C VAL A 261 0.93 -0.03 -14.87
N PRO A 262 0.11 -0.29 -13.83
CA PRO A 262 -1.25 0.22 -13.78
C PRO A 262 -1.25 1.73 -13.57
N THR A 263 -1.90 2.44 -14.48
CA THR A 263 -1.95 3.90 -14.48
C THR A 263 -3.30 4.41 -14.97
N ASP A 264 -3.56 5.69 -14.68
CA ASP A 264 -4.66 6.42 -15.29
C ASP A 264 -4.39 6.77 -16.77
N LYS A 265 -5.29 7.51 -17.40
CA LYS A 265 -5.18 7.93 -18.81
C LYS A 265 -3.97 8.85 -19.10
N ASN A 266 -3.34 9.41 -18.08
CA ASN A 266 -2.17 10.27 -18.17
C ASN A 266 -0.87 9.53 -17.82
N SER A 267 -0.92 8.22 -17.68
CA SER A 267 0.18 7.37 -17.21
C SER A 267 0.66 7.74 -15.80
N ILE A 268 -0.26 8.13 -14.92
CA ILE A 268 0.00 8.44 -13.52
C ILE A 268 -0.55 7.29 -12.67
N ALA A 269 0.25 6.79 -11.72
CA ALA A 269 -0.15 5.75 -10.79
C ALA A 269 -1.37 6.19 -9.95
N PHE A 270 -2.28 5.25 -9.70
CA PHE A 270 -3.46 5.48 -8.86
C PHE A 270 -3.08 5.78 -7.41
N GLY A 271 -4.00 6.39 -6.65
CA GLY A 271 -3.82 6.67 -5.24
C GLY A 271 -5.08 6.40 -4.45
N ARG A 272 -4.92 5.80 -3.27
CA ARG A 272 -5.98 5.53 -2.30
C ARG A 272 -5.85 6.43 -1.08
N SER A 273 -6.97 6.91 -0.56
CA SER A 273 -7.00 7.46 0.80
C SER A 273 -6.82 6.36 1.83
N ALA A 274 -6.33 6.71 3.01
CA ALA A 274 -6.01 5.73 4.06
C ALA A 274 -7.23 4.88 4.50
N ASP A 275 -8.41 5.46 4.53
CA ASP A 275 -9.65 4.75 4.85
C ASP A 275 -10.02 3.70 3.79
N ARG A 276 -9.73 3.95 2.50
CA ARG A 276 -9.92 2.98 1.42
C ARG A 276 -8.86 1.88 1.46
N VAL A 277 -7.61 2.21 1.79
CA VAL A 277 -6.58 1.19 2.04
C VAL A 277 -7.02 0.26 3.17
N LEU A 278 -7.59 0.81 4.25
CA LEU A 278 -8.12 0.02 5.36
C LEU A 278 -9.29 -0.88 4.95
N ASN A 279 -10.16 -0.48 4.01
CA ASN A 279 -11.17 -1.38 3.47
C ASN A 279 -10.54 -2.64 2.84
N VAL A 280 -9.45 -2.47 2.08
CA VAL A 280 -8.76 -3.59 1.44
C VAL A 280 -8.09 -4.48 2.49
N VAL A 281 -7.28 -3.93 3.40
CA VAL A 281 -6.53 -4.75 4.36
C VAL A 281 -7.41 -5.33 5.49
N TYR A 282 -8.57 -4.73 5.75
CA TYR A 282 -9.60 -5.30 6.64
C TYR A 282 -10.54 -6.28 5.93
N LEU A 283 -10.41 -6.41 4.61
CA LEU A 283 -11.29 -7.23 3.76
C LEU A 283 -12.78 -6.91 3.99
N ASN A 284 -13.10 -5.62 4.12
CA ASN A 284 -14.45 -5.20 4.46
C ASN A 284 -14.85 -3.91 3.74
N PRO A 285 -15.95 -3.91 2.94
CA PRO A 285 -16.42 -2.72 2.24
C PRO A 285 -17.15 -1.74 3.16
N LYS A 286 -17.46 -2.11 4.39
CA LYS A 286 -18.13 -1.26 5.37
C LYS A 286 -17.11 -0.48 6.20
N LYS A 287 -17.58 0.57 6.87
CA LYS A 287 -16.79 1.31 7.84
C LYS A 287 -16.59 0.45 9.11
N VAL A 288 -15.34 0.00 9.30
CA VAL A 288 -14.93 -0.84 10.43
C VAL A 288 -13.57 -0.38 10.97
N ASP A 289 -13.21 -0.80 12.17
CA ASP A 289 -11.93 -0.50 12.82
C ASP A 289 -10.95 -1.70 12.85
N ARG A 290 -11.36 -2.84 12.31
CA ARG A 290 -10.60 -4.10 12.29
C ARG A 290 -11.19 -5.11 11.31
N GLY A 291 -10.40 -6.13 11.00
CA GLY A 291 -10.79 -7.25 10.14
C GLY A 291 -9.63 -7.75 9.31
N GLY A 292 -9.87 -8.74 8.48
CA GLY A 292 -8.92 -9.26 7.53
C GLY A 292 -7.51 -9.46 8.10
N PHE A 293 -6.51 -8.87 7.47
CA PHE A 293 -5.12 -8.98 7.86
C PHE A 293 -4.80 -8.39 9.25
N TYR A 294 -5.68 -7.54 9.77
CA TYR A 294 -5.56 -6.93 11.10
C TYR A 294 -6.78 -7.25 11.97
N PRO A 295 -6.88 -8.47 12.51
CA PRO A 295 -8.08 -8.94 13.22
C PRO A 295 -8.40 -8.13 14.50
N ARG A 296 -7.45 -7.34 15.00
CA ARG A 296 -7.63 -6.41 16.12
C ARG A 296 -7.42 -4.95 15.73
N GLY A 297 -7.44 -4.63 14.44
CA GLY A 297 -7.17 -3.31 13.89
C GLY A 297 -5.68 -2.94 13.88
N VAL A 298 -5.37 -1.84 13.20
CA VAL A 298 -4.06 -1.20 13.19
C VAL A 298 -3.88 -0.29 14.40
N ASN A 299 -2.64 0.09 14.71
CA ASN A 299 -2.33 1.04 15.78
C ASN A 299 -2.19 2.46 15.21
N GLY A 300 -2.50 3.47 16.03
CA GLY A 300 -2.35 4.88 15.66
C GLY A 300 -3.67 5.61 15.43
N ALA A 301 -3.59 6.86 14.99
CA ALA A 301 -4.75 7.73 14.83
C ALA A 301 -5.61 7.40 13.60
N ILE A 302 -5.02 6.80 12.55
CA ILE A 302 -5.71 6.40 11.32
C ILE A 302 -5.97 4.89 11.41
N SER A 303 -7.18 4.50 11.81
CA SER A 303 -7.49 3.09 12.09
C SER A 303 -8.89 2.66 11.65
N VAL A 304 -9.70 3.56 11.11
CA VAL A 304 -11.09 3.26 10.71
C VAL A 304 -11.20 3.34 9.19
N SER A 305 -11.74 2.28 8.60
CA SER A 305 -11.96 2.22 7.15
C SER A 305 -13.12 3.11 6.69
N GLY A 306 -13.16 3.41 5.41
CA GLY A 306 -14.29 4.06 4.76
C GLY A 306 -15.50 3.13 4.64
N GLY A 307 -16.66 3.70 4.25
CA GLY A 307 -17.76 2.92 3.75
C GLY A 307 -17.76 3.02 2.23
N SER A 308 -17.68 1.92 1.51
CA SER A 308 -17.96 1.91 0.08
C SER A 308 -19.47 2.13 -0.11
N LYS A 309 -19.85 3.26 -0.70
CA LYS A 309 -21.23 3.55 -1.11
C LYS A 309 -21.42 3.26 -2.59
#